data_7f81183517c3120b114e9b6c93ad1da6
#
_entry.id   7f81183517c3120b114e9b6c93ad1da6
#
_cell.length_a   1.000
_cell.length_b   1.000
_cell.length_c   1.000
_cell.angle_alpha   90.00
_cell.angle_beta   90.00
_cell.angle_gamma   90.00
#
_symmetry.space_group_name_H-M   'P 1'
#
loop_
_entity.id
_entity.type
_entity.pdbx_description
1 polymer ?
#
loop_
_entity_poly.entity_id
_entity_poly.type
_entity_poly.pdbx_seq_one_letter_code
_entity_poly.pdbx_strand_id
1 'polypeptide(L)'
;MKKYLIIFIFMIGCSSNAPEDLISEEKMESIIFDIMILNASSSYDLKIDNDMISDELIFRKHDIDSVQFYNSELYYSRNPKIHFNIYSNVKRRIQKSIDSIKSIK
;
A
#
# COMPACT_ATOMS: atom_id res chain seq x y z
N MET A 1 -9.17 -40.39 3.92
CA MET A 1 -8.84 -39.81 2.63
C MET A 1 -9.70 -38.61 2.26
N LYS A 2 -10.95 -38.60 2.69
CA LYS A 2 -11.80 -37.43 2.44
C LYS A 2 -11.29 -36.17 3.16
N LYS A 3 -10.59 -36.31 4.28
CA LYS A 3 -10.04 -35.18 5.02
C LYS A 3 -8.95 -34.44 4.24
N TYR A 4 -8.14 -35.15 3.51
CA TYR A 4 -7.06 -34.54 2.73
C TYR A 4 -7.59 -33.84 1.50
N LEU A 5 -8.66 -34.34 0.93
CA LEU A 5 -9.30 -33.72 -0.22
C LEU A 5 -9.91 -32.38 0.15
N ILE A 6 -10.53 -32.29 1.33
CA ILE A 6 -11.14 -31.06 1.83
C ILE A 6 -10.08 -30.03 2.15
N ILE A 7 -8.96 -30.45 2.73
CA ILE A 7 -7.83 -29.57 3.03
C ILE A 7 -7.21 -29.04 1.74
N PHE A 8 -7.13 -29.88 0.72
CA PHE A 8 -6.60 -29.49 -0.59
C PHE A 8 -7.49 -28.48 -1.28
N ILE A 9 -8.79 -28.64 -1.19
CA ILE A 9 -9.75 -27.70 -1.73
C ILE A 9 -9.67 -26.36 -0.99
N PHE A 10 -9.43 -26.43 0.32
CA PHE A 10 -9.28 -25.23 1.13
C PHE A 10 -8.03 -24.43 0.76
N MET A 11 -6.96 -25.14 0.40
CA MET A 11 -5.71 -24.50 -0.04
C MET A 11 -5.88 -23.82 -1.40
N ILE A 12 -6.65 -24.41 -2.28
CA ILE A 12 -6.95 -23.82 -3.58
C ILE A 12 -7.84 -22.59 -3.42
N GLY A 13 -8.75 -22.61 -2.44
CA GLY A 13 -9.58 -21.48 -2.11
C GLY A 13 -8.81 -20.30 -1.53
N CYS A 14 -7.63 -20.56 -0.96
CA CYS A 14 -6.78 -19.51 -0.38
C CYS A 14 -5.94 -18.78 -1.43
N SER A 15 -5.76 -19.33 -2.61
CA SER A 15 -5.13 -18.63 -3.72
C SER A 15 -6.20 -17.76 -4.38
N SER A 16 -6.69 -16.80 -3.62
CA SER A 16 -7.84 -16.01 -4.00
C SER A 16 -7.56 -15.15 -5.22
N ASN A 17 -8.56 -15.02 -6.03
CA ASN A 17 -8.52 -14.16 -7.19
C ASN A 17 -8.33 -12.71 -6.74
N ALA A 18 -7.66 -11.93 -7.58
CA ALA A 18 -7.50 -10.50 -7.35
C ALA A 18 -8.87 -9.83 -7.31
N PRO A 19 -9.05 -8.80 -6.46
CA PRO A 19 -10.27 -8.01 -6.48
C PRO A 19 -10.49 -7.40 -7.86
N GLU A 20 -11.75 -7.19 -8.22
CA GLU A 20 -12.09 -6.58 -9.52
C GLU A 20 -11.52 -5.17 -9.64
N ASP A 21 -11.46 -4.47 -8.51
CA ASP A 21 -10.97 -3.11 -8.46
C ASP A 21 -9.54 -3.03 -7.89
N LEU A 22 -8.74 -4.07 -8.15
CA LEU A 22 -7.36 -4.11 -7.66
C LEU A 22 -6.59 -2.90 -8.17
N ILE A 23 -5.94 -2.21 -7.25
CA ILE A 23 -5.07 -1.08 -7.57
C ILE A 23 -3.76 -1.63 -8.17
N SER A 24 -3.29 -1.01 -9.25
CA SER A 24 -2.05 -1.44 -9.89
C SER A 24 -0.86 -1.25 -8.95
N GLU A 25 0.20 -2.00 -9.20
CA GLU A 25 1.41 -1.90 -8.37
C GLU A 25 1.98 -0.49 -8.36
N GLU A 26 2.05 0.15 -9.53
CA GLU A 26 2.54 1.53 -9.64
C GLU A 26 1.69 2.51 -8.84
N LYS A 27 0.39 2.36 -8.91
CA LYS A 27 -0.53 3.23 -8.18
C LYS A 27 -0.42 2.97 -6.67
N MET A 28 -0.28 1.71 -6.28
CA MET A 28 -0.04 1.35 -4.88
C MET A 28 1.23 2.00 -4.35
N GLU A 29 2.31 1.98 -5.13
CA GLU A 29 3.56 2.64 -4.76
C GLU A 29 3.34 4.13 -4.51
N SER A 30 2.63 4.80 -5.41
CA SER A 30 2.38 6.22 -5.29
C SER A 30 1.53 6.56 -4.06
N ILE A 31 0.51 5.73 -3.79
CA ILE A 31 -0.36 5.92 -2.63
C ILE A 31 0.43 5.73 -1.34
N ILE A 32 1.17 4.64 -1.25
CA ILE A 32 1.97 4.33 -0.06
C ILE A 32 3.06 5.39 0.16
N PHE A 33 3.69 5.84 -0.92
CA PHE A 33 4.65 6.93 -0.86
C PHE A 33 4.03 8.19 -0.25
N ASP A 34 2.85 8.58 -0.73
CA ASP A 34 2.15 9.76 -0.23
C ASP A 34 1.80 9.60 1.25
N ILE A 35 1.33 8.42 1.64
CA ILE A 35 0.99 8.15 3.04
C ILE A 35 2.22 8.28 3.94
N MET A 36 3.34 7.72 3.51
CA MET A 36 4.58 7.76 4.29
C MET A 36 5.14 9.17 4.41
N ILE A 37 5.09 9.94 3.33
CA ILE A 37 5.53 11.34 3.34
C ILE A 37 4.65 12.17 4.27
N LEU A 38 3.35 11.94 4.21
CA LEU A 38 2.42 12.68 5.07
C LEU A 38 2.63 12.34 6.54
N ASN A 39 2.82 11.05 6.84
CA ASN A 39 3.08 10.61 8.22
C ASN A 39 4.39 11.18 8.74
N ALA A 40 5.41 11.23 7.91
CA ALA A 40 6.70 11.82 8.29
C ALA A 40 6.56 13.33 8.54
N SER A 41 5.77 14.02 7.73
CA SER A 41 5.54 15.46 7.89
C SER A 41 4.76 15.76 9.16
N SER A 42 3.76 14.96 9.48
CA SER A 42 2.92 15.18 10.65
C SER A 42 3.67 14.93 11.95
N SER A 43 4.70 14.11 11.94
CA SER A 43 5.50 13.86 13.14
C SER A 43 6.45 15.00 13.46
N TYR A 44 6.65 15.93 12.53
CA TYR A 44 7.63 17.01 12.73
C TYR A 44 7.05 18.29 13.32
N ASP A 45 5.92 18.75 12.89
CA ASP A 45 5.45 20.06 13.41
C ASP A 45 4.00 20.37 13.21
N LEU A 46 3.33 19.60 12.41
CA LEU A 46 1.96 19.91 12.10
C LEU A 46 1.05 18.94 12.83
N LYS A 47 0.80 19.27 14.07
CA LYS A 47 -0.33 18.67 14.76
C LYS A 47 -1.59 19.15 14.08
N ILE A 48 -1.81 18.64 12.90
CA ILE A 48 -3.11 18.77 12.30
C ILE A 48 -3.98 17.80 13.06
N ASP A 49 -4.94 18.32 13.75
CA ASP A 49 -5.84 17.58 14.63
C ASP A 49 -6.68 16.54 13.88
N ASN A 50 -6.19 16.00 12.78
CA ASN A 50 -6.99 15.10 11.98
C ASN A 50 -6.13 14.17 11.15
N ASP A 51 -5.52 13.22 11.85
CA ASP A 51 -4.78 12.14 11.18
C ASP A 51 -5.68 11.38 10.19
N MET A 52 -6.99 11.36 10.47
CA MET A 52 -7.94 10.67 9.61
C MET A 52 -8.22 11.39 8.30
N ILE A 53 -8.11 12.71 8.31
CA ILE A 53 -8.35 13.51 7.10
C ILE A 53 -7.24 13.29 6.07
N SER A 54 -6.04 13.01 6.53
CA SER A 54 -4.88 12.87 5.67
C SER A 54 -4.98 11.68 4.73
N ASP A 55 -5.35 10.51 5.25
CA ASP A 55 -5.47 9.31 4.43
C ASP A 55 -6.60 9.45 3.42
N GLU A 56 -7.72 10.03 3.82
CA GLU A 56 -8.83 10.27 2.91
C GLU A 56 -8.44 11.19 1.76
N LEU A 57 -7.68 12.22 2.04
CA LEU A 57 -7.21 13.14 1.01
C LEU A 57 -6.32 12.43 -0.01
N ILE A 58 -5.46 11.53 0.47
CA ILE A 58 -4.59 10.75 -0.41
C ILE A 58 -5.43 9.82 -1.27
N PHE A 59 -6.42 9.17 -0.70
CA PHE A 59 -7.30 8.29 -1.46
C PHE A 59 -8.07 9.06 -2.53
N ARG A 60 -8.55 10.24 -2.21
CA ARG A 60 -9.23 11.11 -3.19
C ARG A 60 -8.30 11.55 -4.30
N LYS A 61 -7.07 11.90 -3.96
CA LYS A 61 -6.06 12.30 -4.94
C LYS A 61 -5.84 11.20 -5.97
N HIS A 62 -5.87 9.94 -5.53
CA HIS A 62 -5.65 8.80 -6.39
C HIS A 62 -6.94 8.17 -6.92
N ASP A 63 -8.07 8.81 -6.65
CA ASP A 63 -9.39 8.38 -7.13
C ASP A 63 -9.72 6.97 -6.66
N ILE A 64 -9.49 6.69 -5.39
CA ILE A 64 -9.82 5.42 -4.75
C ILE A 64 -10.53 5.69 -3.42
N ASP A 65 -11.09 4.63 -2.82
CA ASP A 65 -11.62 4.70 -1.47
C ASP A 65 -10.83 3.77 -0.54
N SER A 66 -11.11 3.86 0.75
CA SER A 66 -10.40 3.07 1.75
C SER A 66 -10.61 1.57 1.58
N VAL A 67 -11.80 1.16 1.16
CA VAL A 67 -12.11 -0.26 0.97
C VAL A 67 -11.28 -0.83 -0.18
N GLN A 68 -11.20 -0.09 -1.29
CA GLN A 68 -10.39 -0.49 -2.42
C GLN A 68 -8.91 -0.61 -2.03
N PHE A 69 -8.42 0.33 -1.26
CA PHE A 69 -7.04 0.30 -0.79
C PHE A 69 -6.77 -0.91 0.09
N TYR A 70 -7.63 -1.16 1.08
CA TYR A 70 -7.45 -2.28 2.00
C TYR A 70 -7.55 -3.63 1.29
N ASN A 71 -8.47 -3.76 0.35
CA ASN A 71 -8.60 -5.00 -0.41
C ASN A 71 -7.35 -5.24 -1.27
N SER A 72 -6.82 -4.21 -1.87
CA SER A 72 -5.60 -4.30 -2.68
C SER A 72 -4.39 -4.61 -1.81
N GLU A 73 -4.26 -3.95 -0.67
CA GLU A 73 -3.18 -4.19 0.27
C GLU A 73 -3.22 -5.64 0.77
N LEU A 74 -4.41 -6.13 1.08
CA LEU A 74 -4.58 -7.51 1.54
C LEU A 74 -4.16 -8.49 0.45
N TYR A 75 -4.56 -8.24 -0.79
CA TYR A 75 -4.17 -9.09 -1.91
C TYR A 75 -2.65 -9.14 -2.07
N TYR A 76 -2.02 -7.98 -2.09
CA TYR A 76 -0.56 -7.90 -2.26
C TYR A 76 0.19 -8.49 -1.06
N SER A 77 -0.34 -8.36 0.13
CA SER A 77 0.30 -8.92 1.33
C SER A 77 0.35 -10.44 1.29
N ARG A 78 -0.53 -11.06 0.53
CA ARG A 78 -0.53 -12.51 0.34
C ARG A 78 0.49 -12.97 -0.69
N ASN A 79 1.07 -12.04 -1.42
CA ASN A 79 2.11 -12.31 -2.43
C ASN A 79 3.41 -11.62 -1.98
N PRO A 80 4.23 -12.30 -1.14
CA PRO A 80 5.38 -11.65 -0.52
C PRO A 80 6.35 -11.01 -1.51
N LYS A 81 6.54 -11.63 -2.66
CA LYS A 81 7.45 -11.12 -3.67
C LYS A 81 6.97 -9.78 -4.24
N ILE A 82 5.70 -9.69 -4.57
CA ILE A 82 5.11 -8.47 -5.13
C ILE A 82 5.08 -7.39 -4.05
N HIS A 83 4.65 -7.76 -2.86
CA HIS A 83 4.59 -6.85 -1.71
C HIS A 83 5.96 -6.25 -1.42
N PHE A 84 6.98 -7.09 -1.40
CA PHE A 84 8.36 -6.65 -1.21
C PHE A 84 8.79 -5.66 -2.30
N ASN A 85 8.45 -5.94 -3.56
CA ASN A 85 8.80 -5.06 -4.66
C ASN A 85 8.14 -3.69 -4.53
N ILE A 86 6.86 -3.67 -4.15
CA ILE A 86 6.13 -2.42 -3.97
C ILE A 86 6.81 -1.57 -2.90
N TYR A 87 7.07 -2.14 -1.74
CA TYR A 87 7.67 -1.39 -0.63
C TYR A 87 9.12 -1.02 -0.89
N SER A 88 9.87 -1.85 -1.61
CA SER A 88 11.24 -1.52 -2.02
C SER A 88 11.25 -0.31 -2.94
N ASN A 89 10.31 -0.26 -3.87
CA ASN A 89 10.21 0.87 -4.80
C ASN A 89 9.78 2.15 -4.07
N VAL A 90 8.88 2.04 -3.10
CA VAL A 90 8.49 3.17 -2.26
C VAL A 90 9.70 3.70 -1.50
N LYS A 91 10.46 2.80 -0.90
CA LYS A 91 11.67 3.16 -0.16
C LYS A 91 12.67 3.90 -1.05
N ARG A 92 12.83 3.44 -2.28
CA ARG A 92 13.72 4.07 -3.26
C ARG A 92 13.25 5.48 -3.61
N ARG A 93 11.95 5.68 -3.78
CA ARG A 93 11.37 6.99 -4.04
C ARG A 93 11.61 7.96 -2.88
N ILE A 94 11.45 7.47 -1.66
CA ILE A 94 11.69 8.27 -0.46
C ILE A 94 13.16 8.68 -0.40
N GLN A 95 14.05 7.73 -0.67
CA GLN A 95 15.49 8.01 -0.65
C GLN A 95 15.87 9.04 -1.72
N LYS A 96 15.29 8.93 -2.90
CA LYS A 96 15.50 9.90 -3.96
C LYS A 96 15.05 11.30 -3.57
N SER A 97 13.91 11.38 -2.89
CA SER A 97 13.39 12.66 -2.42
C SER A 97 14.30 13.29 -1.38
N ILE A 98 14.82 12.48 -0.47
CA ILE A 98 15.76 12.94 0.54
C ILE A 98 17.05 13.46 -0.12
N ASP A 99 17.57 12.71 -1.08
CA ASP A 99 18.81 13.09 -1.79
C ASP A 99 18.61 14.39 -2.57
N SER A 100 17.45 14.59 -3.17
CA SER A 100 17.12 15.83 -3.87
C SER A 100 17.11 17.03 -2.92
N ILE A 101 16.53 16.86 -1.74
CA ILE A 101 16.48 17.92 -0.73
C ILE A 101 17.90 18.25 -0.27
N LYS A 102 18.72 17.24 -0.06
CA LYS A 102 20.11 17.45 0.36
C LYS A 102 20.94 18.18 -0.69
N SER A 103 20.67 17.91 -1.97
CA SER A 103 21.44 18.54 -3.04
C SER A 103 21.07 20.01 -3.26
N ILE A 104 19.91 20.44 -2.77
CA ILE A 104 19.49 21.84 -2.85
C ILE A 104 20.22 22.73 -1.85
N LYS A 105 20.76 22.11 -0.80
CA LYS A 105 21.59 22.83 0.16
C LYS A 105 23.02 22.88 -0.33
#